data_1596ccc362b6a3eb7a45a41887946e19
#
_entry.id   1596ccc362b6a3eb7a45a41887946e19
#
_cell.length_a   1.000
_cell.length_b   1.000
_cell.length_c   1.000
_cell.angle_alpha   90.00
_cell.angle_beta   90.00
_cell.angle_gamma   90.00
#
_symmetry.space_group_name_H-M   'P 1'
#
loop_
_entity.id
_entity.type
_entity.pdbx_description
1 polymer ?
#
loop_
_entity_poly.entity_id
_entity_poly.type
_entity_poly.pdbx_seq_one_letter_code
_entity_poly.pdbx_strand_id
1 'polypeptide(L)'
;MAKTIWFAGVAAAALGFSVAANADVKAGVDAWTDGNFANAVREWAGPAEQGDPDAQFNMAQAYRLGRGVDQDVVQAEALYAKAAEQGHVRAADNYGLLLFQRGAREEAMPYVTAAARRGDPRAQYLLGIAHFNGDLAEKDWRRAYALLTLANSTGLPQARAAIAQMDEYISLEERQEAQSLASTLKAEAEAARARELAAVDLALGTDNPSVASTPSRPSKPGADYTVAALPPANVPGPSKDAPPRESAAASESTTAPAASARASATSASVKPQDGPWKVQLGAFGVPGNAERLWEKLSNRAEIKGRSRLLVKSGRLTVLSAGGYQSRSEAEAACSALKRAGQDCLVAR
;
A
#
# COMPACT_ATOMS: atom_id res chain seq x y z
N MET A 1 2.84 1.25 -90.17
CA MET A 1 3.58 0.61 -89.09
C MET A 1 3.56 1.52 -87.85
N ALA A 2 2.66 1.29 -86.97
CA ALA A 2 2.52 2.11 -85.75
C ALA A 2 3.22 1.40 -84.55
N LYS A 3 4.18 2.06 -83.90
CA LYS A 3 4.88 1.57 -82.76
C LYS A 3 4.16 2.11 -81.49
N THR A 4 3.51 1.21 -80.76
CA THR A 4 2.87 1.47 -79.49
C THR A 4 3.95 1.46 -78.40
N ILE A 5 4.15 2.59 -77.68
CA ILE A 5 5.00 2.70 -76.49
C ILE A 5 4.17 2.48 -75.26
N TRP A 6 4.54 1.43 -74.49
CA TRP A 6 3.96 1.15 -73.16
C TRP A 6 4.69 1.94 -72.12
N PHE A 7 3.99 2.83 -71.38
CA PHE A 7 4.53 3.44 -70.15
C PHE A 7 4.15 2.52 -68.98
N ALA A 8 5.18 1.92 -68.38
CA ALA A 8 5.05 1.24 -67.08
C ALA A 8 5.06 2.27 -65.96
N GLY A 9 3.94 2.50 -65.31
CA GLY A 9 3.84 3.32 -64.13
C GLY A 9 4.41 2.56 -62.92
N VAL A 10 5.48 3.07 -62.33
CA VAL A 10 6.01 2.61 -61.03
C VAL A 10 5.15 3.26 -59.92
N ALA A 11 4.30 2.47 -59.27
CA ALA A 11 3.64 2.88 -58.04
C ALA A 11 4.65 2.81 -56.89
N ALA A 12 5.12 3.97 -56.42
CA ALA A 12 5.90 4.09 -55.22
C ALA A 12 4.93 3.91 -54.00
N ALA A 13 4.95 2.74 -53.38
CA ALA A 13 4.31 2.51 -52.10
C ALA A 13 5.12 3.27 -51.02
N ALA A 14 4.57 4.37 -50.56
CA ALA A 14 5.10 5.08 -49.39
C ALA A 14 4.85 4.21 -48.13
N LEU A 15 5.92 3.57 -47.65
CA LEU A 15 5.99 2.98 -46.33
C LEU A 15 6.05 4.14 -45.31
N GLY A 16 4.89 4.57 -44.85
CA GLY A 16 4.79 5.49 -43.74
C GLY A 16 5.23 4.76 -42.45
N PHE A 17 6.47 5.00 -42.05
CA PHE A 17 6.94 4.60 -40.70
C PHE A 17 6.20 5.43 -39.69
N SER A 18 5.29 4.79 -38.94
CA SER A 18 4.60 5.38 -37.78
C SER A 18 5.59 5.51 -36.61
N VAL A 19 6.29 6.64 -36.53
CA VAL A 19 7.14 7.00 -35.39
C VAL A 19 6.28 7.59 -34.22
N ALA A 20 4.95 7.61 -34.38
CA ALA A 20 4.05 8.34 -33.53
C ALA A 20 3.65 7.63 -32.19
N ALA A 21 3.80 6.29 -32.07
CA ALA A 21 3.23 5.55 -30.95
C ALA A 21 3.83 5.91 -29.58
N ASN A 22 5.13 6.12 -29.49
CA ASN A 22 5.79 6.41 -28.20
C ASN A 22 5.57 7.84 -27.70
N ALA A 23 5.28 8.80 -28.58
CA ALA A 23 4.98 10.18 -28.20
C ALA A 23 3.61 10.27 -27.51
N ASP A 24 2.65 9.52 -28.00
CA ASP A 24 1.27 9.51 -27.51
C ASP A 24 1.16 8.91 -26.10
N VAL A 25 1.89 7.83 -25.81
CA VAL A 25 1.90 7.22 -24.46
C VAL A 25 2.48 8.21 -23.44
N LYS A 26 3.58 8.91 -23.77
CA LYS A 26 4.18 9.93 -22.90
C LYS A 26 3.24 11.11 -22.68
N ALA A 27 2.62 11.62 -23.73
CA ALA A 27 1.65 12.72 -23.65
C ALA A 27 0.49 12.35 -22.73
N GLY A 28 0.01 11.11 -22.78
CA GLY A 28 -0.99 10.58 -21.88
C GLY A 28 -0.51 10.53 -20.42
N VAL A 29 0.74 10.13 -20.15
CA VAL A 29 1.33 10.12 -18.81
C VAL A 29 1.45 11.55 -18.25
N ASP A 30 1.86 12.51 -19.06
CA ASP A 30 1.93 13.91 -18.66
C ASP A 30 0.53 14.46 -18.31
N ALA A 31 -0.46 14.20 -19.19
CA ALA A 31 -1.87 14.57 -18.91
C ALA A 31 -2.43 13.93 -17.64
N TRP A 32 -2.10 12.67 -17.38
CA TRP A 32 -2.50 11.98 -16.16
C TRP A 32 -1.91 12.61 -14.91
N THR A 33 -0.65 12.98 -14.96
CA THR A 33 0.08 13.63 -13.86
C THR A 33 -0.51 15.01 -13.54
N ASP A 34 -0.97 15.72 -14.57
CA ASP A 34 -1.67 17.02 -14.45
C ASP A 34 -3.13 16.88 -14.00
N GLY A 35 -3.63 15.65 -13.84
CA GLY A 35 -5.01 15.37 -13.45
C GLY A 35 -6.02 15.43 -14.62
N ASN A 36 -5.55 15.62 -15.84
CA ASN A 36 -6.40 15.63 -17.05
C ASN A 36 -6.61 14.20 -17.56
N PHE A 37 -7.37 13.41 -16.79
CA PHE A 37 -7.57 11.99 -17.03
C PHE A 37 -8.26 11.67 -18.36
N ALA A 38 -9.22 12.54 -18.78
CA ALA A 38 -9.91 12.35 -20.05
C ALA A 38 -8.98 12.51 -21.26
N ASN A 39 -8.01 13.42 -21.17
CA ASN A 39 -6.99 13.56 -22.19
C ASN A 39 -6.01 12.37 -22.19
N ALA A 40 -5.55 11.96 -21.00
CA ALA A 40 -4.68 10.81 -20.86
C ALA A 40 -5.25 9.55 -21.53
N VAL A 41 -6.52 9.25 -21.27
CA VAL A 41 -7.23 8.11 -21.86
C VAL A 41 -7.30 8.22 -23.40
N ARG A 42 -7.55 9.42 -23.94
CA ARG A 42 -7.58 9.62 -25.42
C ARG A 42 -6.21 9.36 -26.05
N GLU A 43 -5.12 9.81 -25.40
CA GLU A 43 -3.75 9.59 -25.89
C GLU A 43 -3.36 8.11 -25.84
N TRP A 44 -3.81 7.36 -24.83
CA TRP A 44 -3.48 5.94 -24.69
C TRP A 44 -4.35 5.00 -25.52
N ALA A 45 -5.57 5.40 -25.92
CA ALA A 45 -6.54 4.50 -26.57
C ALA A 45 -5.96 3.88 -27.86
N GLY A 46 -5.43 4.71 -28.76
CA GLY A 46 -4.86 4.23 -30.02
C GLY A 46 -3.67 3.28 -29.83
N PRO A 47 -2.61 3.67 -29.11
CA PRO A 47 -1.49 2.78 -28.78
C PRO A 47 -1.90 1.47 -28.10
N ALA A 48 -2.84 1.52 -27.14
CA ALA A 48 -3.33 0.33 -26.45
C ALA A 48 -4.04 -0.66 -27.40
N GLU A 49 -4.85 -0.15 -28.34
CA GLU A 49 -5.49 -0.94 -29.39
C GLU A 49 -4.46 -1.57 -30.35
N GLN A 50 -3.35 -0.88 -30.61
CA GLN A 50 -2.23 -1.37 -31.40
C GLN A 50 -1.35 -2.37 -30.68
N GLY A 51 -1.60 -2.60 -29.38
CA GLY A 51 -0.92 -3.59 -28.59
C GLY A 51 0.26 -3.06 -27.76
N ASP A 52 0.47 -1.74 -27.67
CA ASP A 52 1.52 -1.17 -26.82
C ASP A 52 1.30 -1.54 -25.34
N PRO A 53 2.25 -2.24 -24.70
CA PRO A 53 2.05 -2.75 -23.33
C PRO A 53 1.98 -1.65 -22.26
N ASP A 54 2.66 -0.53 -22.44
CA ASP A 54 2.62 0.60 -21.51
C ASP A 54 1.27 1.32 -21.60
N ALA A 55 0.77 1.52 -22.84
CA ALA A 55 -0.56 2.08 -23.06
C ALA A 55 -1.66 1.16 -22.52
N GLN A 56 -1.57 -0.15 -22.74
CA GLN A 56 -2.49 -1.14 -22.19
C GLN A 56 -2.49 -1.11 -20.65
N PHE A 57 -1.32 -1.04 -20.04
CA PHE A 57 -1.20 -0.88 -18.58
C PHE A 57 -1.86 0.41 -18.08
N ASN A 58 -1.61 1.54 -18.75
CA ASN A 58 -2.15 2.84 -18.36
C ASN A 58 -3.68 2.89 -18.52
N MET A 59 -4.21 2.34 -19.63
CA MET A 59 -5.65 2.18 -19.84
C MET A 59 -6.28 1.28 -18.79
N ALA A 60 -5.62 0.17 -18.44
CA ALA A 60 -6.08 -0.71 -17.36
C ALA A 60 -6.17 0.03 -16.02
N GLN A 61 -5.20 0.91 -15.71
CA GLN A 61 -5.26 1.77 -14.54
C GLN A 61 -6.45 2.74 -14.58
N ALA A 62 -6.71 3.35 -15.74
CA ALA A 62 -7.83 4.27 -15.94
C ALA A 62 -9.17 3.57 -15.66
N TYR A 63 -9.39 2.40 -16.27
CA TYR A 63 -10.61 1.59 -16.05
C TYR A 63 -10.72 1.11 -14.60
N ARG A 64 -9.64 0.64 -13.98
CA ARG A 64 -9.66 0.17 -12.59
C ARG A 64 -10.05 1.28 -11.60
N LEU A 65 -9.61 2.51 -11.86
CA LEU A 65 -9.83 3.67 -10.99
C LEU A 65 -11.08 4.49 -11.35
N GLY A 66 -11.68 4.27 -12.52
CA GLY A 66 -12.76 5.10 -13.03
C GLY A 66 -12.32 6.55 -13.28
N ARG A 67 -11.08 6.75 -13.80
CA ARG A 67 -10.52 8.08 -14.07
C ARG A 67 -10.40 8.32 -15.56
N GLY A 68 -11.15 9.28 -16.07
CA GLY A 68 -11.24 9.60 -17.50
C GLY A 68 -12.13 8.65 -18.30
N VAL A 69 -12.52 7.52 -17.71
CA VAL A 69 -13.48 6.53 -18.19
C VAL A 69 -14.30 6.02 -17.01
N ASP A 70 -15.45 5.41 -17.28
CA ASP A 70 -16.21 4.71 -16.25
C ASP A 70 -15.40 3.52 -15.70
N GLN A 71 -15.58 3.24 -14.41
CA GLN A 71 -14.88 2.13 -13.78
C GLN A 71 -15.35 0.78 -14.35
N ASP A 72 -14.39 0.02 -14.88
CA ASP A 72 -14.63 -1.34 -15.39
C ASP A 72 -13.44 -2.24 -15.01
N VAL A 73 -13.64 -3.06 -13.98
CA VAL A 73 -12.61 -3.96 -13.46
C VAL A 73 -12.35 -5.12 -14.42
N VAL A 74 -13.37 -5.54 -15.21
CA VAL A 74 -13.22 -6.63 -16.18
C VAL A 74 -12.35 -6.18 -17.35
N GLN A 75 -12.60 -4.98 -17.86
CA GLN A 75 -11.79 -4.39 -18.91
C GLN A 75 -10.36 -4.12 -18.42
N ALA A 76 -10.21 -3.65 -17.18
CA ALA A 76 -8.89 -3.45 -16.56
C ALA A 76 -8.11 -4.77 -16.47
N GLU A 77 -8.76 -5.86 -16.03
CA GLU A 77 -8.14 -7.19 -15.94
C GLU A 77 -7.68 -7.67 -17.31
N ALA A 78 -8.51 -7.54 -18.33
CA ALA A 78 -8.19 -7.96 -19.70
C ALA A 78 -6.99 -7.19 -20.28
N LEU A 79 -6.89 -5.89 -20.02
CA LEU A 79 -5.77 -5.06 -20.47
C LEU A 79 -4.48 -5.34 -19.69
N TYR A 80 -4.58 -5.56 -18.38
CA TYR A 80 -3.42 -6.01 -17.59
C TYR A 80 -2.91 -7.37 -18.05
N ALA A 81 -3.79 -8.33 -18.35
CA ALA A 81 -3.40 -9.63 -18.90
C ALA A 81 -2.60 -9.49 -20.19
N LYS A 82 -3.12 -8.71 -21.17
CA LYS A 82 -2.45 -8.46 -22.44
C LYS A 82 -1.06 -7.82 -22.29
N ALA A 83 -0.94 -6.82 -21.42
CA ALA A 83 0.35 -6.19 -21.15
C ALA A 83 1.30 -7.16 -20.42
N ALA A 84 0.80 -7.98 -19.48
CA ALA A 84 1.57 -8.97 -18.74
C ALA A 84 2.13 -10.08 -19.65
N GLU A 85 1.34 -10.55 -20.64
CA GLU A 85 1.76 -11.52 -21.64
C GLU A 85 2.93 -11.00 -22.50
N GLN A 86 3.03 -9.68 -22.66
CA GLN A 86 4.14 -9.01 -23.34
C GLN A 86 5.34 -8.71 -22.41
N GLY A 87 5.29 -9.18 -21.16
CA GLY A 87 6.35 -9.00 -20.17
C GLY A 87 6.30 -7.70 -19.37
N HIS A 88 5.20 -6.94 -19.45
CA HIS A 88 5.06 -5.72 -18.66
C HIS A 88 4.88 -6.06 -17.17
N VAL A 89 5.95 -5.91 -16.39
CA VAL A 89 6.05 -6.38 -15.00
C VAL A 89 4.95 -5.79 -14.10
N ARG A 90 4.73 -4.48 -14.17
CA ARG A 90 3.70 -3.81 -13.35
C ARG A 90 2.28 -4.24 -13.70
N ALA A 91 2.04 -4.61 -14.97
CA ALA A 91 0.76 -5.17 -15.40
C ALA A 91 0.58 -6.57 -14.80
N ALA A 92 1.60 -7.43 -14.84
CA ALA A 92 1.58 -8.75 -14.24
C ALA A 92 1.29 -8.69 -12.73
N ASP A 93 1.90 -7.75 -12.01
CA ASP A 93 1.65 -7.55 -10.57
C ASP A 93 0.18 -7.18 -10.29
N ASN A 94 -0.37 -6.23 -11.06
CA ASN A 94 -1.76 -5.81 -10.89
C ASN A 94 -2.76 -6.89 -11.36
N TYR A 95 -2.43 -7.61 -12.44
CA TYR A 95 -3.21 -8.74 -12.91
C TYR A 95 -3.35 -9.82 -11.84
N GLY A 96 -2.24 -10.25 -11.25
CA GLY A 96 -2.23 -11.21 -10.14
C GLY A 96 -3.08 -10.78 -8.95
N LEU A 97 -3.06 -9.49 -8.60
CA LEU A 97 -3.89 -8.96 -7.53
C LEU A 97 -5.39 -8.96 -7.88
N LEU A 98 -5.76 -8.65 -9.12
CA LEU A 98 -7.16 -8.73 -9.58
C LEU A 98 -7.65 -10.16 -9.61
N LEU A 99 -6.86 -11.11 -10.14
CA LEU A 99 -7.16 -12.54 -10.09
C LEU A 99 -7.44 -13.00 -8.66
N PHE A 100 -6.59 -12.62 -7.71
CA PHE A 100 -6.77 -12.97 -6.31
C PHE A 100 -8.05 -12.38 -5.73
N GLN A 101 -8.37 -11.12 -6.03
CA GLN A 101 -9.59 -10.43 -5.57
C GLN A 101 -10.87 -11.07 -6.09
N ARG A 102 -10.91 -11.50 -7.36
CA ARG A 102 -12.08 -12.17 -7.93
C ARG A 102 -12.22 -13.64 -7.52
N GLY A 103 -11.27 -14.17 -6.76
CA GLY A 103 -11.30 -15.54 -6.23
C GLY A 103 -10.55 -16.58 -7.06
N ALA A 104 -9.92 -16.22 -8.17
CA ALA A 104 -9.04 -17.10 -8.96
C ALA A 104 -7.65 -17.19 -8.31
N ARG A 105 -7.62 -17.67 -7.07
CA ARG A 105 -6.44 -17.58 -6.19
C ARG A 105 -5.28 -18.42 -6.67
N GLU A 106 -5.53 -19.63 -7.13
CA GLU A 106 -4.52 -20.54 -7.67
C GLU A 106 -3.84 -19.95 -8.91
N GLU A 107 -4.63 -19.34 -9.81
CA GLU A 107 -4.12 -18.66 -11.02
C GLU A 107 -3.31 -17.40 -10.64
N ALA A 108 -3.68 -16.73 -9.55
CA ALA A 108 -3.00 -15.54 -9.06
C ALA A 108 -1.60 -15.83 -8.48
N MET A 109 -1.39 -17.02 -7.88
CA MET A 109 -0.20 -17.30 -7.06
C MET A 109 1.14 -17.14 -7.80
N PRO A 110 1.32 -17.53 -9.07
CA PRO A 110 2.56 -17.25 -9.79
C PRO A 110 2.89 -15.75 -9.86
N TYR A 111 1.89 -14.91 -10.15
CA TYR A 111 2.04 -13.45 -10.22
C TYR A 111 2.27 -12.84 -8.83
N VAL A 112 1.49 -13.26 -7.84
CA VAL A 112 1.65 -12.82 -6.44
C VAL A 112 3.03 -13.17 -5.91
N THR A 113 3.52 -14.38 -6.16
CA THR A 113 4.86 -14.81 -5.74
C THR A 113 5.95 -13.98 -6.42
N ALA A 114 5.82 -13.74 -7.71
CA ALA A 114 6.78 -12.91 -8.45
C ALA A 114 6.77 -11.45 -7.95
N ALA A 115 5.60 -10.86 -7.73
CA ALA A 115 5.45 -9.52 -7.17
C ALA A 115 6.01 -9.42 -5.74
N ALA A 116 5.77 -10.41 -4.88
CA ALA A 116 6.29 -10.45 -3.52
C ALA A 116 7.83 -10.49 -3.50
N ARG A 117 8.45 -11.24 -4.42
CA ARG A 117 9.91 -11.28 -4.60
C ARG A 117 10.49 -9.94 -5.04
N ARG A 118 9.74 -9.14 -5.79
CA ARG A 118 10.11 -7.76 -6.15
C ARG A 118 9.81 -6.75 -5.03
N GLY A 119 9.20 -7.21 -3.93
CA GLY A 119 8.90 -6.41 -2.75
C GLY A 119 7.60 -5.61 -2.84
N ASP A 120 6.62 -6.04 -3.65
CA ASP A 120 5.27 -5.46 -3.58
C ASP A 120 4.64 -5.83 -2.23
N PRO A 121 4.26 -4.85 -1.39
CA PRO A 121 3.79 -5.13 -0.04
C PRO A 121 2.44 -5.84 0.01
N ARG A 122 1.59 -5.66 -1.00
CA ARG A 122 0.29 -6.33 -1.09
C ARG A 122 0.50 -7.81 -1.42
N ALA A 123 1.40 -8.08 -2.37
CA ALA A 123 1.77 -9.43 -2.74
C ALA A 123 2.50 -10.15 -1.59
N GLN A 124 3.39 -9.46 -0.88
CA GLN A 124 4.03 -10.00 0.34
C GLN A 124 3.00 -10.35 1.41
N TYR A 125 1.98 -9.51 1.61
CA TYR A 125 0.88 -9.82 2.52
C TYR A 125 0.11 -11.07 2.08
N LEU A 126 -0.31 -11.15 0.82
CA LEU A 126 -1.07 -12.30 0.31
C LEU A 126 -0.28 -13.60 0.37
N LEU A 127 0.99 -13.57 -0.04
CA LEU A 127 1.88 -14.73 0.03
C LEU A 127 2.16 -15.12 1.49
N GLY A 128 2.29 -14.14 2.38
CA GLY A 128 2.44 -14.38 3.82
C GLY A 128 1.24 -15.11 4.42
N ILE A 129 0.03 -14.70 4.08
CA ILE A 129 -1.21 -15.39 4.50
C ILE A 129 -1.28 -16.80 3.90
N ALA A 130 -0.91 -16.98 2.63
CA ALA A 130 -0.88 -18.29 1.98
C ALA A 130 0.07 -19.27 2.70
N HIS A 131 1.28 -18.83 3.06
CA HIS A 131 2.22 -19.62 3.84
C HIS A 131 1.74 -19.89 5.28
N PHE A 132 1.04 -18.95 5.90
CA PHE A 132 0.48 -19.16 7.23
C PHE A 132 -0.62 -20.21 7.23
N ASN A 133 -1.54 -20.15 6.28
CA ASN A 133 -2.65 -21.09 6.15
C ASN A 133 -2.19 -22.45 5.62
N GLY A 134 -1.24 -22.48 4.69
CA GLY A 134 -0.82 -23.68 3.99
C GLY A 134 -1.84 -24.14 2.92
N ASP A 135 -2.65 -23.23 2.39
CA ASP A 135 -3.69 -23.52 1.40
C ASP A 135 -3.24 -23.28 -0.04
N LEU A 136 -2.60 -22.15 -0.30
CA LEU A 136 -2.12 -21.73 -1.65
C LEU A 136 -0.59 -21.79 -1.78
N ALA A 137 0.12 -22.01 -0.67
CA ALA A 137 1.55 -22.20 -0.60
C ALA A 137 1.86 -23.20 0.50
N GLU A 138 3.04 -23.81 0.45
CA GLU A 138 3.52 -24.69 1.53
C GLU A 138 3.51 -23.94 2.87
N LYS A 139 3.02 -24.61 3.93
CA LYS A 139 2.93 -24.04 5.27
C LYS A 139 4.32 -23.75 5.83
N ASP A 140 4.62 -22.45 5.99
CA ASP A 140 5.89 -21.97 6.55
C ASP A 140 5.63 -20.70 7.38
N TRP A 141 5.51 -20.87 8.69
CA TRP A 141 5.19 -19.78 9.58
C TRP A 141 6.31 -18.74 9.69
N ARG A 142 7.57 -19.14 9.60
CA ARG A 142 8.70 -18.20 9.62
C ARG A 142 8.69 -17.31 8.38
N ARG A 143 8.47 -17.91 7.21
CA ARG A 143 8.34 -17.17 5.95
C ARG A 143 7.10 -16.28 5.94
N ALA A 144 5.97 -16.78 6.45
CA ALA A 144 4.74 -16.00 6.60
C ALA A 144 4.98 -14.75 7.45
N TYR A 145 5.58 -14.90 8.63
CA TYR A 145 5.89 -13.79 9.53
C TYR A 145 6.89 -12.81 8.92
N ALA A 146 7.92 -13.29 8.22
CA ALA A 146 8.89 -12.46 7.51
C ALA A 146 8.23 -11.60 6.42
N LEU A 147 7.40 -12.19 5.57
CA LEU A 147 6.68 -11.49 4.51
C LEU A 147 5.69 -10.45 5.06
N LEU A 148 4.94 -10.81 6.11
CA LEU A 148 4.03 -9.88 6.79
C LEU A 148 4.78 -8.73 7.46
N THR A 149 5.97 -9.00 8.03
CA THR A 149 6.85 -7.95 8.60
C THR A 149 7.28 -6.97 7.52
N LEU A 150 7.68 -7.45 6.35
CA LEU A 150 8.03 -6.59 5.21
C LEU A 150 6.84 -5.74 4.74
N ALA A 151 5.68 -6.36 4.57
CA ALA A 151 4.46 -5.65 4.19
C ALA A 151 4.06 -4.58 5.24
N ASN A 152 4.20 -4.89 6.53
CA ASN A 152 3.93 -3.93 7.62
C ASN A 152 4.94 -2.77 7.63
N SER A 153 6.21 -3.02 7.29
CA SER A 153 7.24 -1.98 7.25
C SER A 153 6.96 -0.88 6.23
N THR A 154 6.18 -1.17 5.21
CA THR A 154 5.70 -0.21 4.20
C THR A 154 4.40 0.50 4.59
N GLY A 155 3.84 0.18 5.77
CA GLY A 155 2.64 0.81 6.30
C GLY A 155 1.34 0.14 5.91
N LEU A 156 1.35 -1.12 5.45
CA LEU A 156 0.12 -1.87 5.11
C LEU A 156 -0.63 -2.27 6.39
N PRO A 157 -1.84 -1.70 6.69
CA PRO A 157 -2.52 -1.93 7.97
C PRO A 157 -2.93 -3.38 8.21
N GLN A 158 -3.28 -4.10 7.12
CA GLN A 158 -3.70 -5.50 7.18
C GLN A 158 -2.57 -6.42 7.67
N ALA A 159 -1.32 -6.11 7.29
CA ALA A 159 -0.17 -6.89 7.73
C ALA A 159 0.05 -6.82 9.24
N ARG A 160 -0.20 -5.64 9.86
CA ARG A 160 -0.13 -5.49 11.32
C ARG A 160 -1.13 -6.38 12.05
N ALA A 161 -2.37 -6.43 11.56
CA ALA A 161 -3.41 -7.27 12.15
C ALA A 161 -3.05 -8.77 12.02
N ALA A 162 -2.54 -9.19 10.87
CA ALA A 162 -2.10 -10.56 10.64
C ALA A 162 -0.91 -10.95 11.54
N ILE A 163 0.08 -10.08 11.71
CA ILE A 163 1.21 -10.31 12.64
C ILE A 163 0.70 -10.50 14.07
N ALA A 164 -0.21 -9.63 14.54
CA ALA A 164 -0.76 -9.73 15.88
C ALA A 164 -1.48 -11.06 16.13
N GLN A 165 -2.17 -11.60 15.12
CA GLN A 165 -2.77 -12.93 15.20
C GLN A 165 -1.70 -14.03 15.22
N MET A 166 -0.67 -13.92 14.38
CA MET A 166 0.42 -14.89 14.35
C MET A 166 1.22 -14.94 15.66
N ASP A 167 1.37 -13.79 16.35
CA ASP A 167 2.07 -13.70 17.64
C ASP A 167 1.49 -14.63 18.72
N GLU A 168 0.23 -15.06 18.57
CA GLU A 168 -0.41 -16.01 19.48
C GLU A 168 0.05 -17.46 19.24
N TYR A 169 0.62 -17.77 18.07
CA TYR A 169 0.95 -19.12 17.64
C TYR A 169 2.45 -19.37 17.49
N ILE A 170 3.24 -18.32 17.23
CA ILE A 170 4.66 -18.43 16.92
C ILE A 170 5.51 -18.15 18.15
N SER A 171 6.52 -18.98 18.41
CA SER A 171 7.49 -18.80 19.49
C SER A 171 8.35 -17.54 19.27
N LEU A 172 8.99 -17.06 20.34
CA LEU A 172 9.91 -15.93 20.26
C LEU A 172 11.12 -16.24 19.35
N GLU A 173 11.61 -17.47 19.39
CA GLU A 173 12.74 -17.93 18.57
C GLU A 173 12.38 -17.89 17.07
N GLU A 174 11.24 -18.45 16.68
CA GLU A 174 10.77 -18.41 15.30
C GLU A 174 10.55 -16.97 14.79
N ARG A 175 10.10 -16.06 15.66
CA ARG A 175 9.98 -14.63 15.31
C ARG A 175 11.33 -13.97 15.05
N GLN A 176 12.36 -14.35 15.81
CA GLN A 176 13.72 -13.84 15.60
C GLN A 176 14.31 -14.37 14.29
N GLU A 177 14.12 -15.67 13.99
CA GLU A 177 14.51 -16.25 12.71
C GLU A 177 13.78 -15.60 11.55
N ALA A 178 12.47 -15.32 11.69
CA ALA A 178 11.68 -14.63 10.70
C ALA A 178 12.17 -13.20 10.43
N GLN A 179 12.68 -12.48 11.43
CA GLN A 179 13.27 -11.16 11.24
C GLN A 179 14.57 -11.23 10.42
N SER A 180 15.41 -12.24 10.66
CA SER A 180 16.60 -12.48 9.85
C SER A 180 16.22 -12.82 8.40
N LEU A 181 15.21 -13.67 8.21
CA LEU A 181 14.69 -14.00 6.89
C LEU A 181 14.09 -12.76 6.20
N ALA A 182 13.36 -11.90 6.91
CA ALA A 182 12.83 -10.67 6.35
C ALA A 182 13.95 -9.75 5.81
N SER A 183 15.07 -9.65 6.53
CA SER A 183 16.22 -8.88 6.07
C SER A 183 16.82 -9.44 4.77
N THR A 184 16.91 -10.77 4.66
CA THR A 184 17.37 -11.47 3.45
C THR A 184 16.41 -11.24 2.28
N LEU A 185 15.12 -11.44 2.48
CA LEU A 185 14.10 -11.23 1.44
C LEU A 185 14.05 -9.76 0.96
N LYS A 186 14.30 -8.82 1.86
CA LYS A 186 14.40 -7.40 1.50
C LYS A 186 15.59 -7.14 0.58
N ALA A 187 16.77 -7.66 0.93
CA ALA A 187 17.98 -7.52 0.12
C ALA A 187 17.81 -8.18 -1.26
N GLU A 188 17.17 -9.35 -1.32
CA GLU A 188 16.84 -10.03 -2.58
C GLU A 188 15.90 -9.18 -3.46
N ALA A 189 14.87 -8.56 -2.87
CA ALA A 189 13.95 -7.69 -3.58
C ALA A 189 14.63 -6.42 -4.12
N GLU A 190 15.53 -5.83 -3.34
CA GLU A 190 16.32 -4.68 -3.76
C GLU A 190 17.26 -5.05 -4.91
N ALA A 191 17.92 -6.21 -4.83
CA ALA A 191 18.76 -6.72 -5.91
C ALA A 191 17.95 -7.06 -7.19
N ALA A 192 16.76 -7.61 -7.05
CA ALA A 192 15.87 -7.87 -8.20
C ALA A 192 15.47 -6.59 -8.91
N ARG A 193 15.06 -5.56 -8.19
CA ARG A 193 14.75 -4.24 -8.77
C ARG A 193 15.96 -3.58 -9.45
N ALA A 194 17.13 -3.68 -8.83
CA ALA A 194 18.36 -3.14 -9.44
C ALA A 194 18.68 -3.82 -10.77
N ARG A 195 18.46 -5.14 -10.88
CA ARG A 195 18.65 -5.87 -12.14
C ARG A 195 17.62 -5.47 -13.20
N GLU A 196 16.36 -5.27 -12.83
CA GLU A 196 15.31 -4.80 -13.74
C GLU A 196 15.67 -3.41 -14.31
N LEU A 197 16.07 -2.48 -13.46
CA LEU A 197 16.51 -1.15 -13.88
C LEU A 197 17.71 -1.21 -14.81
N ALA A 198 18.74 -2.01 -14.47
CA ALA A 198 19.92 -2.18 -15.33
C ALA A 198 19.57 -2.83 -16.68
N ALA A 199 18.60 -3.74 -16.72
CA ALA A 199 18.14 -4.34 -17.97
C ALA A 199 17.41 -3.33 -18.87
N VAL A 200 16.62 -2.42 -18.28
CA VAL A 200 15.96 -1.33 -19.01
C VAL A 200 17.00 -0.35 -19.57
N ASP A 201 17.99 0.05 -18.78
CA ASP A 201 19.06 0.95 -19.21
C ASP A 201 19.85 0.34 -20.37
N LEU A 202 20.16 -0.95 -20.30
CA LEU A 202 20.83 -1.67 -21.36
C LEU A 202 19.97 -1.78 -22.64
N ALA A 203 18.67 -2.03 -22.50
CA ALA A 203 17.74 -2.11 -23.64
C ALA A 203 17.55 -0.77 -24.34
N LEU A 204 17.64 0.35 -23.62
CA LEU A 204 17.54 1.70 -24.16
C LEU A 204 18.84 2.17 -24.82
N GLY A 205 19.93 1.37 -24.78
CA GLY A 205 21.20 1.68 -25.45
C GLY A 205 21.87 2.97 -24.95
N THR A 206 21.68 3.32 -23.71
CA THR A 206 22.24 4.51 -23.06
C THR A 206 23.71 4.25 -22.69
N ASP A 207 24.59 4.04 -23.68
CA ASP A 207 26.04 4.13 -23.51
C ASP A 207 26.50 5.58 -23.28
N ASN A 208 25.66 6.44 -22.73
CA ASN A 208 26.00 7.82 -22.44
C ASN A 208 26.13 8.06 -20.93
N PRO A 209 27.36 8.05 -20.38
CA PRO A 209 27.57 8.26 -18.94
C PRO A 209 27.34 9.71 -18.47
N SER A 210 26.71 10.56 -19.31
CA SER A 210 26.61 12.00 -19.08
C SER A 210 25.20 12.57 -18.95
N VAL A 211 24.16 11.74 -18.80
CA VAL A 211 22.90 12.23 -18.26
C VAL A 211 22.87 11.82 -16.78
N ALA A 212 23.38 12.69 -15.93
CA ALA A 212 23.00 12.66 -14.54
C ALA A 212 21.47 12.64 -14.52
N SER A 213 20.92 11.43 -14.37
CA SER A 213 19.51 11.21 -14.14
C SER A 213 19.17 12.09 -12.96
N THR A 214 18.47 13.18 -13.22
CA THR A 214 17.69 13.82 -12.16
C THR A 214 16.93 12.66 -11.53
N PRO A 215 17.15 12.34 -10.24
CA PRO A 215 16.46 11.21 -9.66
C PRO A 215 14.97 11.51 -9.86
N SER A 216 14.35 10.76 -10.76
CA SER A 216 12.90 10.68 -10.82
C SER A 216 12.54 10.38 -9.39
N ARG A 217 11.90 11.38 -8.72
CA ARG A 217 11.46 11.27 -7.34
C ARG A 217 10.88 9.89 -7.23
N PRO A 218 11.43 8.98 -6.41
CA PRO A 218 10.91 7.64 -6.34
C PRO A 218 9.44 7.82 -6.03
N SER A 219 8.57 7.51 -7.00
CA SER A 219 7.16 7.37 -6.74
C SER A 219 7.11 6.34 -5.64
N LYS A 220 6.73 6.76 -4.42
CA LYS A 220 6.62 5.85 -3.29
C LYS A 220 5.88 4.62 -3.78
N PRO A 221 6.48 3.41 -3.75
CA PRO A 221 5.74 2.20 -4.09
C PRO A 221 4.48 2.22 -3.23
N GLY A 222 3.30 2.29 -3.85
CA GLY A 222 2.03 2.36 -3.14
C GLY A 222 1.34 3.72 -3.02
N ALA A 223 1.90 4.84 -3.50
CA ALA A 223 1.24 6.14 -3.41
C ALA A 223 0.00 6.27 -4.33
N ASP A 224 -0.06 5.51 -5.42
CA ASP A 224 -1.19 5.51 -6.36
C ASP A 224 -2.15 4.33 -6.18
N TYR A 225 -1.91 3.51 -5.19
CA TYR A 225 -2.80 2.42 -4.87
C TYR A 225 -3.78 2.90 -3.80
N THR A 226 -4.94 3.41 -4.21
CA THR A 226 -6.10 3.29 -3.33
C THR A 226 -6.16 1.83 -2.92
N VAL A 227 -6.06 1.57 -1.62
CA VAL A 227 -6.15 0.25 -1.01
C VAL A 227 -7.60 -0.22 -1.25
N ALA A 228 -7.92 -0.57 -2.51
CA ALA A 228 -9.13 -1.28 -2.83
C ALA A 228 -8.97 -2.64 -2.16
N ALA A 229 -9.62 -2.75 -1.03
CA ALA A 229 -9.94 -3.94 -0.26
C ALA A 229 -9.12 -5.19 -0.63
N LEU A 230 -7.87 -5.25 -0.13
CA LEU A 230 -7.31 -6.55 0.18
C LEU A 230 -8.29 -7.21 1.15
N PRO A 231 -8.65 -8.49 0.97
CA PRO A 231 -9.52 -9.16 1.89
C PRO A 231 -8.98 -8.98 3.31
N PRO A 232 -9.85 -8.73 4.31
CA PRO A 232 -9.42 -8.74 5.71
C PRO A 232 -8.69 -10.04 5.95
N ALA A 233 -7.65 -10.02 6.79
CA ALA A 233 -6.99 -11.22 7.25
C ALA A 233 -8.03 -12.07 8.00
N ASN A 234 -8.79 -12.87 7.27
CA ASN A 234 -9.46 -14.01 7.85
C ASN A 234 -8.36 -15.06 7.99
N VAL A 235 -7.53 -14.89 9.02
CA VAL A 235 -6.65 -15.94 9.47
C VAL A 235 -7.59 -16.94 10.14
N PRO A 236 -7.87 -18.11 9.56
CA PRO A 236 -8.62 -19.15 10.23
C PRO A 236 -7.92 -19.43 11.55
N GLY A 237 -8.68 -19.58 12.64
CA GLY A 237 -8.11 -20.05 13.89
C GLY A 237 -7.29 -21.34 13.69
N PRO A 238 -6.41 -21.71 14.62
CA PRO A 238 -5.45 -22.77 14.43
C PRO A 238 -6.13 -24.04 13.99
N SER A 239 -5.68 -24.55 12.85
CA SER A 239 -5.81 -25.96 12.53
C SER A 239 -5.19 -26.74 13.70
N LYS A 240 -5.74 -27.92 14.04
CA LYS A 240 -5.32 -28.77 15.18
C LYS A 240 -3.82 -29.14 15.22
N ASP A 241 -3.05 -28.69 14.24
CA ASP A 241 -1.62 -28.94 14.04
C ASP A 241 -0.73 -27.75 14.47
N ALA A 242 -1.25 -26.76 15.22
CA ALA A 242 -0.45 -25.71 15.81
C ALA A 242 0.49 -26.31 16.88
N PRO A 243 1.80 -26.01 16.87
CA PRO A 243 2.68 -26.48 17.92
C PRO A 243 2.21 -25.96 19.28
N PRO A 244 2.26 -26.80 20.33
CA PRO A 244 1.89 -26.36 21.68
C PRO A 244 2.84 -25.24 22.12
N ARG A 245 2.27 -24.17 22.65
CA ARG A 245 3.05 -23.18 23.41
C ARG A 245 3.77 -23.88 24.53
N GLU A 246 5.09 -23.91 24.52
CA GLU A 246 5.88 -24.19 25.71
C GLU A 246 5.64 -23.08 26.71
N SER A 247 4.92 -23.41 27.78
CA SER A 247 4.74 -22.54 28.95
C SER A 247 6.10 -22.29 29.58
N ALA A 248 6.65 -21.09 29.37
CA ALA A 248 7.70 -20.60 30.24
C ALA A 248 7.13 -20.49 31.64
N ALA A 249 7.62 -21.35 32.52
CA ALA A 249 7.22 -21.49 33.89
C ALA A 249 7.28 -20.16 34.64
N ALA A 250 6.19 -19.84 35.30
CA ALA A 250 6.06 -18.78 36.26
C ALA A 250 7.08 -18.92 37.39
N SER A 251 7.79 -17.85 37.69
CA SER A 251 8.38 -17.64 39.01
C SER A 251 7.39 -16.85 39.84
N GLU A 252 6.87 -17.53 40.85
CA GLU A 252 6.04 -16.95 41.91
C GLU A 252 6.80 -15.88 42.69
N SER A 253 6.13 -14.80 43.03
CA SER A 253 6.33 -14.08 44.27
C SER A 253 5.08 -13.33 44.67
N THR A 254 4.36 -13.96 45.55
CA THR A 254 3.58 -13.51 46.75
C THR A 254 3.65 -12.00 47.02
N THR A 255 2.53 -11.33 47.13
CA THR A 255 1.74 -10.98 48.36
C THR A 255 0.75 -9.86 48.03
N ALA A 256 -0.52 -10.12 48.30
CA ALA A 256 -1.53 -9.09 48.55
C ALA A 256 -1.46 -8.65 50.02
N PRO A 257 -2.04 -7.51 50.42
CA PRO A 257 -3.46 -7.52 50.72
C PRO A 257 -4.25 -6.26 50.33
N ALA A 258 -5.56 -6.46 50.35
CA ALA A 258 -6.65 -5.56 50.08
C ALA A 258 -6.72 -4.34 51.03
N ALA A 259 -7.24 -3.24 50.50
CA ALA A 259 -8.08 -2.32 51.26
C ALA A 259 -9.07 -1.60 50.33
N SER A 260 -10.31 -1.86 50.56
CA SER A 260 -11.47 -1.12 50.05
C SER A 260 -11.45 0.33 50.52
N ALA A 261 -11.72 1.25 49.56
CA ALA A 261 -12.32 2.53 49.90
C ALA A 261 -13.27 2.95 48.76
N ARG A 262 -14.57 2.81 49.05
CA ARG A 262 -15.63 3.54 48.36
C ARG A 262 -15.41 5.02 48.56
N ALA A 263 -15.36 5.80 47.49
CA ALA A 263 -15.56 7.23 47.55
C ALA A 263 -16.54 7.64 46.46
N SER A 264 -17.57 8.29 46.88
CA SER A 264 -18.76 8.74 46.20
C SER A 264 -18.47 9.62 45.00
N ALA A 265 -19.24 9.41 43.93
CA ALA A 265 -19.30 10.28 42.76
C ALA A 265 -19.85 11.66 43.16
N THR A 266 -19.02 12.68 43.08
CA THR A 266 -19.47 14.06 43.00
C THR A 266 -19.23 14.52 41.57
N SER A 267 -20.30 14.78 40.85
CA SER A 267 -20.28 15.38 39.51
C SER A 267 -19.72 16.81 39.61
N ALA A 268 -18.43 16.98 39.44
CA ALA A 268 -17.82 18.29 39.26
C ALA A 268 -17.88 18.64 37.76
N SER A 269 -18.63 19.66 37.43
CA SER A 269 -18.60 20.37 36.20
C SER A 269 -17.16 20.88 35.97
N VAL A 270 -16.41 20.20 35.10
CA VAL A 270 -15.03 20.57 34.74
C VAL A 270 -15.11 21.75 33.80
N LYS A 271 -14.70 22.95 34.25
CA LYS A 271 -14.43 24.10 33.39
C LYS A 271 -13.36 23.70 32.36
N PRO A 272 -13.45 24.16 31.09
CA PRO A 272 -12.39 23.96 30.11
C PRO A 272 -11.06 24.45 30.66
N GLN A 273 -10.02 23.60 30.65
CA GLN A 273 -8.70 23.99 31.09
C GLN A 273 -8.03 24.78 29.96
N ASP A 274 -7.71 26.04 30.20
CA ASP A 274 -7.04 26.94 29.26
C ASP A 274 -5.52 26.85 29.44
N GLY A 275 -4.88 25.88 28.81
CA GLY A 275 -3.44 25.73 28.76
C GLY A 275 -2.90 25.99 27.35
N PRO A 276 -1.61 26.44 27.20
CA PRO A 276 -1.04 26.80 25.91
C PRO A 276 -0.64 25.60 25.05
N TRP A 277 -0.74 24.37 25.58
CA TRP A 277 -0.32 23.17 24.89
C TRP A 277 -1.49 22.36 24.40
N LYS A 278 -1.31 21.71 23.25
CA LYS A 278 -2.31 20.86 22.61
C LYS A 278 -1.70 19.55 22.12
N VAL A 279 -2.51 18.51 22.08
CA VAL A 279 -2.19 17.22 21.49
C VAL A 279 -2.96 17.08 20.19
N GLN A 280 -2.27 17.11 19.06
CA GLN A 280 -2.85 16.86 17.74
C GLN A 280 -3.14 15.36 17.59
N LEU A 281 -4.38 15.02 17.28
CA LEU A 281 -4.89 13.64 17.21
C LEU A 281 -4.98 13.12 15.77
N GLY A 282 -4.93 14.03 14.79
CA GLY A 282 -4.95 13.68 13.37
C GLY A 282 -5.27 14.84 12.45
N ALA A 283 -5.08 14.61 11.14
CA ALA A 283 -5.45 15.52 10.07
C ALA A 283 -6.30 14.76 9.04
N PHE A 284 -7.47 15.28 8.70
CA PHE A 284 -8.52 14.56 7.96
C PHE A 284 -8.92 15.34 6.72
N GLY A 285 -8.90 14.68 5.54
CA GLY A 285 -9.39 15.26 4.28
C GLY A 285 -10.89 15.06 4.06
N VAL A 286 -11.52 14.16 4.80
CA VAL A 286 -12.96 13.88 4.68
C VAL A 286 -13.71 14.57 5.82
N PRO A 287 -14.75 15.38 5.50
CA PRO A 287 -15.60 16.00 6.51
C PRO A 287 -16.23 14.94 7.44
N GLY A 288 -16.29 15.25 8.74
CA GLY A 288 -16.89 14.38 9.76
C GLY A 288 -15.95 13.31 10.35
N ASN A 289 -14.78 13.02 9.75
CA ASN A 289 -13.84 12.06 10.32
C ASN A 289 -13.18 12.56 11.62
N ALA A 290 -12.91 13.83 11.68
CA ALA A 290 -12.36 14.48 12.87
C ALA A 290 -13.36 14.41 14.04
N GLU A 291 -14.63 14.66 13.79
CA GLU A 291 -15.71 14.57 14.76
C GLU A 291 -15.88 13.15 15.27
N ARG A 292 -15.90 12.15 14.39
CA ARG A 292 -16.01 10.73 14.78
C ARG A 292 -14.84 10.27 15.64
N LEU A 293 -13.62 10.72 15.32
CA LEU A 293 -12.46 10.40 16.16
C LEU A 293 -12.58 11.08 17.54
N TRP A 294 -13.05 12.34 17.59
CA TRP A 294 -13.27 13.02 18.85
C TRP A 294 -14.29 12.31 19.72
N GLU A 295 -15.42 11.90 19.19
CA GLU A 295 -16.45 11.14 19.92
C GLU A 295 -15.88 9.85 20.53
N LYS A 296 -15.05 9.14 19.77
CA LYS A 296 -14.38 7.92 20.23
C LYS A 296 -13.38 8.17 21.35
N LEU A 297 -12.70 9.33 21.35
CA LEU A 297 -11.60 9.62 22.29
C LEU A 297 -12.02 10.51 23.47
N SER A 298 -13.11 11.27 23.37
CA SER A 298 -13.53 12.29 24.35
C SER A 298 -13.74 11.76 25.77
N ASN A 299 -14.08 10.49 25.91
CA ASN A 299 -14.32 9.83 27.21
C ASN A 299 -13.03 9.23 27.83
N ARG A 300 -11.90 9.25 27.13
CA ARG A 300 -10.62 8.72 27.64
C ARG A 300 -10.04 9.67 28.68
N ALA A 301 -9.36 9.12 29.66
CA ALA A 301 -8.78 9.88 30.77
C ALA A 301 -7.84 11.02 30.29
N GLU A 302 -7.14 10.79 29.20
CA GLU A 302 -6.17 11.72 28.60
C GLU A 302 -6.84 12.91 27.91
N ILE A 303 -8.08 12.74 27.44
CA ILE A 303 -8.83 13.71 26.62
C ILE A 303 -10.02 14.31 27.39
N LYS A 304 -10.56 13.58 28.36
CA LYS A 304 -11.73 14.00 29.11
C LYS A 304 -11.56 15.39 29.75
N GLY A 305 -12.48 16.31 29.43
CA GLY A 305 -12.44 17.68 29.90
C GLY A 305 -11.52 18.62 29.11
N ARG A 306 -10.88 18.14 28.04
CA ARG A 306 -10.05 18.98 27.15
C ARG A 306 -10.90 19.66 26.06
N SER A 307 -10.42 20.81 25.59
CA SER A 307 -11.06 21.57 24.52
C SER A 307 -10.83 20.90 23.18
N ARG A 308 -11.92 20.67 22.41
CA ARG A 308 -11.80 20.22 21.01
C ARG A 308 -11.41 21.39 20.13
N LEU A 309 -10.29 21.27 19.43
CA LEU A 309 -9.81 22.25 18.46
C LEU A 309 -9.83 21.64 17.05
N LEU A 310 -10.55 22.27 16.14
CA LEU A 310 -10.61 21.92 14.72
C LEU A 310 -10.03 23.10 13.93
N VAL A 311 -8.90 22.88 13.28
CA VAL A 311 -8.21 23.89 12.48
C VAL A 311 -8.16 23.44 11.02
N LYS A 312 -8.66 24.26 10.11
CA LYS A 312 -8.54 24.02 8.67
C LYS A 312 -7.13 24.39 8.20
N SER A 313 -6.45 23.45 7.57
CA SER A 313 -5.14 23.64 6.93
C SER A 313 -5.21 23.15 5.48
N GLY A 314 -5.47 24.05 4.55
CA GLY A 314 -5.74 23.72 3.16
C GLY A 314 -6.98 22.83 3.02
N ARG A 315 -6.81 21.65 2.43
CA ARG A 315 -7.88 20.64 2.25
C ARG A 315 -8.08 19.74 3.48
N LEU A 316 -7.26 19.89 4.52
CA LEU A 316 -7.29 19.05 5.70
C LEU A 316 -7.92 19.78 6.89
N THR A 317 -8.64 19.04 7.74
CA THR A 317 -9.09 19.49 9.06
C THR A 317 -8.23 18.81 10.11
N VAL A 318 -7.45 19.58 10.85
CA VAL A 318 -6.60 19.11 11.94
C VAL A 318 -7.40 19.09 13.23
N LEU A 319 -7.48 17.92 13.87
CA LEU A 319 -8.11 17.74 15.18
C LEU A 319 -7.05 17.76 16.27
N SER A 320 -7.25 18.57 17.29
CA SER A 320 -6.40 18.62 18.48
C SER A 320 -7.21 18.66 19.75
N ALA A 321 -6.69 18.08 20.83
CA ALA A 321 -7.15 18.31 22.19
C ALA A 321 -6.31 19.40 22.84
N GLY A 322 -6.92 20.50 23.24
CA GLY A 322 -6.27 21.65 23.85
C GLY A 322 -6.43 21.70 25.36
N GLY A 323 -5.72 22.67 26.00
CA GLY A 323 -5.88 22.96 27.42
C GLY A 323 -4.91 22.23 28.34
N TYR A 324 -3.75 21.73 27.83
CA TYR A 324 -2.69 21.19 28.67
C TYR A 324 -1.82 22.34 29.22
N GLN A 325 -1.55 22.34 30.51
CA GLN A 325 -0.86 23.43 31.20
C GLN A 325 0.66 23.43 30.90
N SER A 326 1.24 22.26 30.67
CA SER A 326 2.66 22.10 30.38
C SER A 326 2.91 21.16 29.21
N ARG A 327 4.11 21.28 28.62
CA ARG A 327 4.58 20.37 27.59
C ARG A 327 4.65 18.94 28.08
N SER A 328 5.13 18.73 29.32
CA SER A 328 5.25 17.40 29.90
C SER A 328 3.90 16.73 30.12
N GLU A 329 2.86 17.50 30.47
CA GLU A 329 1.50 16.99 30.58
C GLU A 329 0.94 16.54 29.21
N ALA A 330 1.14 17.33 28.17
CA ALA A 330 0.75 17.00 26.81
C ALA A 330 1.51 15.77 26.29
N GLU A 331 2.82 15.66 26.59
CA GLU A 331 3.66 14.51 26.22
C GLU A 331 3.22 13.23 26.95
N ALA A 332 2.88 13.31 28.22
CA ALA A 332 2.35 12.19 28.99
C ALA A 332 1.02 11.69 28.42
N ALA A 333 0.10 12.61 28.09
CA ALA A 333 -1.19 12.28 27.45
C ALA A 333 -0.96 11.65 26.06
N CYS A 334 -0.09 12.21 25.23
CA CYS A 334 0.22 11.67 23.91
C CYS A 334 0.89 10.28 24.02
N SER A 335 1.78 10.07 24.98
CA SER A 335 2.41 8.75 25.22
C SER A 335 1.41 7.69 25.64
N ALA A 336 0.42 8.05 26.44
CA ALA A 336 -0.66 7.15 26.86
C ALA A 336 -1.60 6.82 25.68
N LEU A 337 -1.91 7.81 24.83
CA LEU A 337 -2.69 7.61 23.59
C LEU A 337 -1.96 6.69 22.60
N LYS A 338 -0.65 6.86 22.42
CA LYS A 338 0.16 5.99 21.56
C LYS A 338 0.17 4.54 22.03
N ARG A 339 0.31 4.30 23.33
CA ARG A 339 0.21 2.95 23.90
C ARG A 339 -1.17 2.31 23.66
N ALA A 340 -2.19 3.14 23.51
CA ALA A 340 -3.55 2.70 23.19
C ALA A 340 -3.84 2.65 21.67
N GLY A 341 -2.80 2.76 20.82
CA GLY A 341 -2.93 2.66 19.37
C GLY A 341 -3.41 3.94 18.67
N GLN A 342 -3.40 5.10 19.36
CA GLN A 342 -3.76 6.37 18.76
C GLN A 342 -2.53 7.26 18.59
N ASP A 343 -2.14 7.51 17.34
CA ASP A 343 -1.05 8.43 17.03
C ASP A 343 -1.38 9.87 17.40
N CYS A 344 -0.38 10.58 17.91
CA CYS A 344 -0.53 11.98 18.28
C CYS A 344 0.80 12.75 18.22
N LEU A 345 0.70 14.08 18.13
CA LEU A 345 1.81 15.02 18.18
C LEU A 345 1.52 16.10 19.20
N VAL A 346 2.54 16.52 19.97
CA VAL A 346 2.44 17.64 20.91
C VAL A 346 2.80 18.93 20.20
N ALA A 347 1.96 19.94 20.32
CA ALA A 347 2.14 21.26 19.75
C ALA A 347 1.74 22.35 20.77
N ARG A 348 2.17 23.57 20.51
CA ARG A 348 1.79 24.76 21.29
C ARG A 348 0.68 25.55 20.61
#